data_8ab7fd94fca370722b18c9312cc13829
#
_entry.id   8ab7fd94fca370722b18c9312cc13829
#
_cell.length_a   1.000
_cell.length_b   1.000
_cell.length_c   1.000
_cell.angle_alpha   90.00
_cell.angle_beta   90.00
_cell.angle_gamma   90.00
#
_symmetry.space_group_name_H-M   'P 1'
#
loop_
_entity.id
_entity.type
_entity.pdbx_description
1 polymer ?
#
loop_
_entity_poly.entity_id
_entity_poly.type
_entity_poly.pdbx_seq_one_letter_code
_entity_poly.pdbx_strand_id
1 'polypeptide(L)'
;MEQPLEKSPEITRMLQEWSGGKREALDALLPVVYAELRRQAARFLQRERMGHTLQTTALIHETYLKLVDQQTVNWQNRAHFYGIAAQAMRRILVDYAKTRHREKRGGIGENLPLEAAALVSSGEKSVDLVALDEALERLAEFDRRQAQIVELRYFSGLTIEETAEVLRISPATVKSDWNVAKAWLRREITQAP
;
A
#
# COMPACT_ATOMS: atom_id res chain seq x y z
N MET A 1 -11.91 3.04 21.26
CA MET A 1 -11.70 4.43 20.77
C MET A 1 -10.30 4.78 21.18
N GLU A 2 -9.32 4.36 20.35
CA GLU A 2 -7.89 4.43 20.68
C GLU A 2 -7.29 5.69 20.10
N GLN A 3 -6.47 6.34 20.92
CA GLN A 3 -5.80 7.61 20.62
C GLN A 3 -4.61 7.36 19.66
N PRO A 4 -4.68 7.74 18.38
CA PRO A 4 -3.56 7.57 17.44
C PRO A 4 -2.50 8.67 17.55
N LEU A 5 -2.73 9.73 18.34
CA LEU A 5 -1.94 10.97 18.27
C LEU A 5 -0.76 11.03 19.24
N GLU A 6 -0.76 10.27 20.34
CA GLU A 6 0.30 10.40 21.38
C GLU A 6 1.65 9.81 20.99
N LYS A 7 1.70 8.82 20.09
CA LYS A 7 2.97 8.17 19.68
C LYS A 7 3.65 8.82 18.47
N SER A 8 3.08 9.86 17.90
CA SER A 8 3.59 10.49 16.68
C SER A 8 4.99 11.13 16.81
N PRO A 9 5.29 11.88 17.90
CA PRO A 9 6.61 12.49 18.06
C PRO A 9 7.72 11.45 18.31
N GLU A 10 7.40 10.38 19.06
CA GLU A 10 8.33 9.30 19.36
C GLU A 10 8.73 8.52 18.11
N ILE A 11 7.75 8.14 17.27
CA ILE A 11 8.01 7.47 15.99
C ILE A 11 8.87 8.36 15.08
N THR A 12 8.57 9.66 14.99
CA THR A 12 9.33 10.61 14.18
C THR A 12 10.79 10.70 14.67
N ARG A 13 11.02 10.75 15.97
CA ARG A 13 12.37 10.76 16.54
C ARG A 13 13.14 9.49 16.19
N MET A 14 12.53 8.30 16.39
CA MET A 14 13.16 7.02 16.04
C MET A 14 13.51 6.94 14.55
N LEU A 15 12.63 7.43 13.68
CA LEU A 15 12.87 7.49 12.23
C LEU A 15 14.05 8.41 11.88
N GLN A 16 14.18 9.55 12.54
CA GLN A 16 15.30 10.47 12.35
C GLN A 16 16.63 9.88 12.86
N GLU A 17 16.60 9.19 13.99
CA GLU A 17 17.77 8.48 14.53
C GLU A 17 18.22 7.35 13.59
N TRP A 18 17.27 6.62 13.02
CA TRP A 18 17.56 5.61 11.99
C TRP A 18 18.15 6.24 10.72
N SER A 19 17.59 7.34 10.23
CA SER A 19 18.16 8.11 9.10
C SER A 19 19.59 8.59 9.38
N GLY A 20 19.90 8.85 10.63
CA GLY A 20 21.24 9.21 11.11
C GLY A 20 22.20 8.03 11.26
N GLY A 21 21.80 6.81 10.85
CA GLY A 21 22.63 5.62 10.85
C GLY A 21 22.58 4.76 12.12
N LYS A 22 21.70 5.08 13.09
CA LYS A 22 21.51 4.26 14.30
C LYS A 22 20.61 3.06 13.98
N ARG A 23 21.19 1.89 13.75
CA ARG A 23 20.45 0.65 13.46
C ARG A 23 19.53 0.23 14.61
N GLU A 24 19.94 0.44 15.85
CA GLU A 24 19.15 0.14 17.06
C GLU A 24 17.81 0.90 17.10
N ALA A 25 17.75 2.07 16.47
CA ALA A 25 16.51 2.83 16.36
C ALA A 25 15.44 2.12 15.53
N LEU A 26 15.83 1.34 14.51
CA LEU A 26 14.92 0.53 13.71
C LEU A 26 14.35 -0.65 14.51
N ASP A 27 15.19 -1.33 15.30
CA ASP A 27 14.76 -2.44 16.15
C ASP A 27 13.77 -1.97 17.23
N ALA A 28 13.99 -0.77 17.77
CA ALA A 28 13.08 -0.14 18.71
C ALA A 28 11.79 0.37 18.04
N LEU A 29 11.86 0.79 16.79
CA LEU A 29 10.72 1.30 16.01
C LEU A 29 9.71 0.18 15.66
N LEU A 30 10.20 -1.00 15.28
CA LEU A 30 9.37 -2.07 14.77
C LEU A 30 8.22 -2.47 15.72
N PRO A 31 8.42 -2.72 17.02
CA PRO A 31 7.33 -3.03 17.94
C PRO A 31 6.26 -1.93 18.01
N VAL A 32 6.68 -0.67 17.89
CA VAL A 32 5.80 0.51 18.00
C VAL A 32 4.90 0.64 16.78
N VAL A 33 5.44 0.36 15.57
CA VAL A 33 4.71 0.50 14.31
C VAL A 33 4.01 -0.79 13.87
N TYR A 34 4.33 -1.94 14.48
CA TYR A 34 3.86 -3.26 14.04
C TYR A 34 2.34 -3.37 13.96
N ALA A 35 1.62 -2.86 14.96
CA ALA A 35 0.16 -2.93 14.99
C ALA A 35 -0.47 -2.20 13.80
N GLU A 36 0.08 -1.05 13.40
CA GLU A 36 -0.40 -0.30 12.23
C GLU A 36 -0.01 -0.98 10.92
N LEU A 37 1.23 -1.46 10.80
CA LEU A 37 1.66 -2.24 9.64
C LEU A 37 0.77 -3.47 9.45
N ARG A 38 0.38 -4.15 10.54
CA ARG A 38 -0.54 -5.27 10.49
C ARG A 38 -1.93 -4.87 10.01
N ARG A 39 -2.44 -3.72 10.46
CA ARG A 39 -3.73 -3.18 9.97
C ARG A 39 -3.66 -2.84 8.48
N GLN A 40 -2.57 -2.24 8.02
CA GLN A 40 -2.37 -1.95 6.59
C GLN A 40 -2.30 -3.24 5.77
N ALA A 41 -1.47 -4.20 6.17
CA ALA A 41 -1.36 -5.49 5.50
C ALA A 41 -2.70 -6.23 5.44
N ALA A 42 -3.46 -6.25 6.54
CA ALA A 42 -4.79 -6.86 6.57
C ALA A 42 -5.77 -6.17 5.60
N ARG A 43 -5.76 -4.83 5.51
CA ARG A 43 -6.59 -4.09 4.54
C ARG A 43 -6.24 -4.44 3.09
N PHE A 44 -4.97 -4.63 2.77
CA PHE A 44 -4.54 -5.08 1.45
C PHE A 44 -5.08 -6.47 1.14
N LEU A 45 -4.88 -7.43 2.04
CA LEU A 45 -5.27 -8.82 1.85
C LEU A 45 -6.80 -9.02 1.81
N GLN A 46 -7.57 -8.22 2.54
CA GLN A 46 -9.04 -8.25 2.48
C GLN A 46 -9.61 -7.75 1.14
N ARG A 47 -8.88 -6.90 0.42
CA ARG A 47 -9.29 -6.35 -0.87
C ARG A 47 -8.91 -7.25 -2.05
N GLU A 48 -8.05 -8.23 -1.84
CA GLU A 48 -7.68 -9.19 -2.87
C GLU A 48 -8.66 -10.37 -2.96
N ARG A 49 -8.72 -10.98 -4.14
CA ARG A 49 -9.56 -12.17 -4.39
C ARG A 49 -9.16 -13.31 -3.47
N MET A 50 -10.17 -14.03 -2.94
CA MET A 50 -10.00 -15.26 -2.16
C MET A 50 -9.11 -16.25 -2.91
N GLY A 51 -8.10 -16.79 -2.22
CA GLY A 51 -7.10 -17.70 -2.80
C GLY A 51 -5.66 -17.22 -2.61
N HIS A 52 -5.47 -16.16 -1.83
CA HIS A 52 -4.18 -15.65 -1.43
C HIS A 52 -3.52 -16.59 -0.43
N THR A 53 -2.34 -17.13 -0.76
CA THR A 53 -1.55 -17.96 0.17
C THR A 53 -0.62 -17.13 1.05
N LEU A 54 -0.43 -15.83 0.72
CA LEU A 54 0.43 -14.94 1.48
C LEU A 54 -0.25 -14.53 2.80
N GLN A 55 0.37 -14.87 3.92
CA GLN A 55 -0.12 -14.47 5.24
C GLN A 55 0.26 -13.03 5.57
N THR A 56 -0.58 -12.36 6.36
CA THR A 56 -0.32 -10.98 6.84
C THR A 56 1.08 -10.82 7.43
N THR A 57 1.53 -11.80 8.20
CA THR A 57 2.87 -11.80 8.82
C THR A 57 3.99 -11.84 7.79
N ALA A 58 3.85 -12.66 6.74
CA ALA A 58 4.82 -12.74 5.66
C ALA A 58 4.93 -11.41 4.90
N LEU A 59 3.79 -10.79 4.58
CA LEU A 59 3.77 -9.48 3.93
C LEU A 59 4.47 -8.41 4.78
N ILE A 60 4.25 -8.40 6.10
CA ILE A 60 4.93 -7.47 7.00
C ILE A 60 6.44 -7.73 7.01
N HIS A 61 6.88 -8.98 7.10
CA HIS A 61 8.29 -9.34 7.09
C HIS A 61 9.00 -8.92 5.81
N GLU A 62 8.41 -9.20 4.65
CA GLU A 62 8.98 -8.78 3.37
C GLU A 62 9.02 -7.25 3.23
N THR A 63 7.97 -6.58 3.72
CA THR A 63 7.93 -5.11 3.77
C THR A 63 9.06 -4.57 4.64
N TYR A 64 9.25 -5.15 5.83
CA TYR A 64 10.33 -4.75 6.73
C TYR A 64 11.71 -4.89 6.07
N LEU A 65 11.99 -6.02 5.44
CA LEU A 65 13.26 -6.22 4.73
C LEU A 65 13.48 -5.16 3.64
N LYS A 66 12.43 -4.85 2.85
CA LYS A 66 12.51 -3.78 1.84
C LYS A 66 12.72 -2.39 2.44
N LEU A 67 12.18 -2.12 3.64
CA LEU A 67 12.39 -0.84 4.34
C LEU A 67 13.81 -0.72 4.91
N VAL A 68 14.36 -1.81 5.43
CA VAL A 68 15.74 -1.85 5.95
C VAL A 68 16.78 -1.59 4.86
N ASP A 69 16.56 -2.12 3.66
CA ASP A 69 17.46 -1.93 2.52
C ASP A 69 17.44 -0.49 1.97
N GLN A 70 16.43 0.32 2.34
CA GLN A 70 16.32 1.71 1.91
C GLN A 70 17.16 2.66 2.77
N GLN A 71 18.48 2.48 2.79
CA GLN A 71 19.43 3.31 3.55
C GLN A 71 19.46 4.79 3.15
N THR A 72 18.87 5.16 2.00
CA THR A 72 18.91 6.52 1.45
C THR A 72 17.65 7.34 1.73
N VAL A 73 16.64 6.77 2.41
CA VAL A 73 15.39 7.48 2.66
C VAL A 73 15.55 8.44 3.83
N ASN A 74 15.40 9.72 3.55
CA ASN A 74 15.27 10.73 4.60
C ASN A 74 13.85 10.70 5.18
N TRP A 75 13.67 10.01 6.29
CA TRP A 75 12.39 9.87 6.95
C TRP A 75 11.93 11.19 7.54
N GLN A 76 10.82 11.73 7.03
CA GLN A 76 10.32 13.04 7.46
C GLN A 76 9.47 12.93 8.74
N ASN A 77 8.51 12.01 8.74
CA ASN A 77 7.58 11.81 9.84
C ASN A 77 6.90 10.42 9.74
N ARG A 78 6.03 10.15 10.71
CA ARG A 78 5.25 8.91 10.79
C ARG A 78 4.41 8.65 9.53
N ALA A 79 3.73 9.66 9.00
CA ALA A 79 2.87 9.51 7.83
C ALA A 79 3.67 9.14 6.58
N HIS A 80 4.85 9.75 6.40
CA HIS A 80 5.80 9.40 5.34
C HIS A 80 6.26 7.94 5.45
N PHE A 81 6.59 7.47 6.66
CA PHE A 81 6.97 6.07 6.89
C PHE A 81 5.86 5.10 6.47
N TYR A 82 4.63 5.31 6.94
CA TYR A 82 3.52 4.43 6.57
C TYR A 82 3.15 4.51 5.07
N GLY A 83 3.37 5.66 4.45
CA GLY A 83 3.22 5.82 3.01
C GLY A 83 4.16 4.91 2.23
N ILE A 84 5.45 4.94 2.58
CA ILE A 84 6.48 4.09 1.95
C ILE A 84 6.24 2.61 2.26
N ALA A 85 5.85 2.27 3.50
CA ALA A 85 5.51 0.90 3.86
C ALA A 85 4.34 0.35 3.03
N ALA A 86 3.27 1.14 2.84
CA ALA A 86 2.14 0.73 2.00
C ALA A 86 2.52 0.56 0.53
N GLN A 87 3.39 1.42 0.00
CA GLN A 87 3.93 1.27 -1.36
C GLN A 87 4.75 -0.01 -1.50
N ALA A 88 5.59 -0.35 -0.51
CA ALA A 88 6.33 -1.60 -0.50
C ALA A 88 5.39 -2.82 -0.45
N MET A 89 4.36 -2.80 0.42
CA MET A 89 3.34 -3.86 0.49
C MET A 89 2.63 -4.05 -0.85
N ARG A 90 2.19 -2.97 -1.50
CA ARG A 90 1.56 -3.03 -2.82
C ARG A 90 2.45 -3.73 -3.84
N ARG A 91 3.72 -3.32 -3.94
CA ARG A 91 4.68 -3.91 -4.88
C ARG A 91 4.90 -5.40 -4.63
N ILE A 92 5.03 -5.83 -3.37
CA ILE A 92 5.16 -7.24 -3.00
C ILE A 92 3.94 -8.03 -3.49
N LEU A 93 2.73 -7.53 -3.25
CA LEU A 93 1.50 -8.19 -3.65
C LEU A 93 1.32 -8.26 -5.17
N VAL A 94 1.68 -7.21 -5.88
CA VAL A 94 1.67 -7.17 -7.35
C VAL A 94 2.68 -8.18 -7.92
N ASP A 95 3.90 -8.20 -7.41
CA ASP A 95 4.93 -9.17 -7.84
C ASP A 95 4.46 -10.61 -7.60
N TYR A 96 3.83 -10.86 -6.46
CA TYR A 96 3.25 -12.15 -6.14
C TYR A 96 2.11 -12.53 -7.09
N ALA A 97 1.19 -11.60 -7.37
CA ALA A 97 0.10 -11.81 -8.31
C ALA A 97 0.62 -12.08 -9.73
N LYS A 98 1.58 -11.30 -10.21
CA LYS A 98 2.22 -11.49 -11.53
C LYS A 98 2.93 -12.83 -11.65
N THR A 99 3.62 -13.29 -10.60
CA THR A 99 4.29 -14.60 -10.56
C THR A 99 3.27 -15.74 -10.63
N ARG A 100 2.22 -15.68 -9.84
CA ARG A 100 1.15 -16.68 -9.83
C ARG A 100 0.42 -16.77 -11.18
N HIS A 101 0.20 -15.65 -11.85
CA HIS A 101 -0.37 -15.64 -13.20
C HIS A 101 0.54 -16.32 -14.23
N ARG A 102 1.86 -16.16 -14.12
CA ARG A 102 2.83 -16.83 -14.99
C ARG A 102 2.88 -18.35 -14.75
N GLU A 103 2.87 -18.79 -13.50
CA GLU A 103 2.84 -20.20 -13.13
C GLU A 103 1.57 -20.90 -13.64
N LYS A 104 0.42 -20.25 -13.54
CA LYS A 104 -0.86 -20.77 -14.09
C LYS A 104 -0.87 -20.91 -15.62
N ARG A 105 -0.10 -20.08 -16.34
CA ARG A 105 0.02 -20.16 -17.81
C ARG A 105 1.08 -21.17 -18.27
N GLY A 106 2.06 -21.53 -17.43
CA GLY A 106 3.15 -22.46 -17.74
C GLY A 106 3.01 -23.86 -17.17
N GLY A 107 2.06 -24.11 -16.28
CA GLY A 107 1.76 -25.42 -15.67
C GLY A 107 0.41 -25.92 -16.09
N ILE A 108 0.28 -27.24 -16.27
CA ILE A 108 -0.99 -27.93 -16.52
C ILE A 108 -2.00 -27.50 -15.46
N GLY A 109 -2.97 -26.67 -15.87
CA GLY A 109 -3.91 -26.05 -14.94
C GLY A 109 -4.82 -27.10 -14.30
N GLU A 110 -4.75 -27.23 -12.99
CA GLU A 110 -5.95 -27.65 -12.27
C GLU A 110 -6.98 -26.53 -12.43
N ASN A 111 -7.96 -26.77 -13.28
CA ASN A 111 -9.18 -25.99 -13.39
C ASN A 111 -9.83 -25.98 -12.00
N LEU A 112 -9.77 -24.87 -11.29
CA LEU A 112 -10.68 -24.65 -10.17
C LEU A 112 -12.11 -24.78 -10.69
N PRO A 113 -12.98 -25.60 -10.08
CA PRO A 113 -14.35 -25.81 -10.53
C PRO A 113 -15.07 -24.48 -10.66
N LEU A 114 -15.80 -24.29 -11.75
CA LEU A 114 -16.62 -23.12 -12.04
C LEU A 114 -17.61 -22.78 -10.91
N GLU A 115 -17.96 -23.77 -10.08
CA GLU A 115 -18.81 -23.65 -8.89
C GLU A 115 -18.18 -22.84 -7.76
N ALA A 116 -16.85 -22.79 -7.64
CA ALA A 116 -16.17 -21.94 -6.66
C ALA A 116 -16.24 -20.45 -7.05
N ALA A 117 -16.43 -20.14 -8.33
CA ALA A 117 -16.63 -18.78 -8.82
C ALA A 117 -18.05 -18.23 -8.55
N ALA A 118 -19.04 -19.12 -8.40
CA ALA A 118 -20.45 -18.76 -8.16
C ALA A 118 -20.75 -18.40 -6.69
N LEU A 119 -19.90 -18.78 -5.74
CA LEU A 119 -20.06 -18.49 -4.31
C LEU A 119 -19.52 -17.10 -3.87
N VAL A 120 -18.93 -16.33 -4.78
CA VAL A 120 -18.41 -14.97 -4.52
C VAL A 120 -19.35 -13.92 -5.13
N SER A 121 -20.67 -14.11 -4.95
CA SER A 121 -21.67 -13.10 -5.28
C SER A 121 -22.14 -12.40 -4.01
N SER A 122 -21.26 -11.64 -3.37
CA SER A 122 -21.65 -10.63 -2.38
C SER A 122 -20.78 -9.39 -2.53
N GLY A 123 -21.24 -8.49 -3.38
CA GLY A 123 -21.39 -7.07 -3.09
C GLY A 123 -20.21 -6.14 -3.22
N GLU A 124 -18.96 -6.53 -3.24
CA GLU A 124 -17.85 -5.62 -3.56
C GLU A 124 -16.96 -6.28 -4.61
N LYS A 125 -16.91 -5.65 -5.80
CA LYS A 125 -15.97 -6.04 -6.86
C LYS A 125 -14.57 -5.96 -6.27
N SER A 126 -13.93 -7.10 -6.01
CA SER A 126 -12.52 -7.14 -5.63
C SER A 126 -11.73 -6.43 -6.74
N VAL A 127 -11.04 -5.35 -6.38
CA VAL A 127 -10.22 -4.59 -7.32
C VAL A 127 -9.10 -5.53 -7.78
N ASP A 128 -8.96 -5.66 -9.09
CA ASP A 128 -7.79 -6.34 -9.64
C ASP A 128 -6.55 -5.49 -9.33
N LEU A 129 -5.71 -5.98 -8.42
CA LEU A 129 -4.56 -5.23 -7.92
C LEU A 129 -3.54 -4.97 -9.04
N VAL A 130 -3.42 -5.89 -10.01
CA VAL A 130 -2.51 -5.73 -11.15
C VAL A 130 -3.03 -4.62 -12.07
N ALA A 131 -4.31 -4.63 -12.39
CA ALA A 131 -4.93 -3.58 -13.21
C ALA A 131 -4.87 -2.20 -12.52
N LEU A 132 -5.04 -2.17 -11.20
CA LEU A 132 -4.90 -0.92 -10.44
C LEU A 132 -3.44 -0.44 -10.42
N ASP A 133 -2.46 -1.34 -10.29
CA ASP A 133 -1.04 -1.03 -10.34
C ASP A 133 -0.64 -0.42 -11.69
N GLU A 134 -1.04 -1.06 -12.78
CA GLU A 134 -0.80 -0.55 -14.15
C GLU A 134 -1.47 0.80 -14.41
N ALA A 135 -2.71 0.99 -13.91
CA ALA A 135 -3.38 2.27 -14.00
C ALA A 135 -2.66 3.36 -13.20
N LEU A 136 -2.12 3.03 -12.01
CA LEU A 136 -1.34 3.97 -11.21
C LEU A 136 -0.01 4.34 -11.85
N GLU A 137 0.67 3.39 -12.50
CA GLU A 137 1.88 3.68 -13.27
C GLU A 137 1.58 4.68 -14.40
N ARG A 138 0.51 4.44 -15.19
CA ARG A 138 0.06 5.39 -16.21
C ARG A 138 -0.33 6.75 -15.63
N LEU A 139 -1.02 6.78 -14.48
CA LEU A 139 -1.34 8.04 -13.81
C LEU A 139 -0.07 8.80 -13.39
N ALA A 140 0.96 8.10 -12.92
CA ALA A 140 2.22 8.70 -12.50
C ALA A 140 3.01 9.34 -13.66
N GLU A 141 2.83 8.83 -14.89
CA GLU A 141 3.39 9.44 -16.11
C GLU A 141 2.71 10.78 -16.44
N PHE A 142 1.39 10.87 -16.19
CA PHE A 142 0.59 12.08 -16.44
C PHE A 142 0.70 13.11 -15.31
N ASP A 143 0.50 12.66 -14.09
CA ASP A 143 0.53 13.50 -12.89
C ASP A 143 1.03 12.69 -11.70
N ARG A 144 2.33 12.80 -11.45
CA ARG A 144 3.03 12.12 -10.37
C ARG A 144 2.45 12.46 -8.98
N ARG A 145 1.99 13.72 -8.79
CA ARG A 145 1.42 14.15 -7.52
C ARG A 145 0.09 13.48 -7.26
N GLN A 146 -0.78 13.37 -8.26
CA GLN A 146 -2.05 12.65 -8.14
C GLN A 146 -1.82 11.17 -7.83
N ALA A 147 -0.86 10.50 -8.48
CA ALA A 147 -0.51 9.13 -8.18
C ALA A 147 -0.02 8.96 -6.72
N GLN A 148 0.84 9.86 -6.24
CA GLN A 148 1.29 9.87 -4.85
C GLN A 148 0.15 10.08 -3.86
N ILE A 149 -0.81 10.96 -4.15
CA ILE A 149 -2.00 11.16 -3.33
C ILE A 149 -2.83 9.87 -3.25
N VAL A 150 -2.98 9.14 -4.36
CA VAL A 150 -3.68 7.84 -4.35
C VAL A 150 -2.94 6.84 -3.48
N GLU A 151 -1.65 6.72 -3.59
CA GLU A 151 -0.84 5.83 -2.76
C GLU A 151 -1.01 6.13 -1.26
N LEU A 152 -0.89 7.38 -0.87
CA LEU A 152 -0.99 7.80 0.52
C LEU A 152 -2.42 7.63 1.06
N ARG A 153 -3.45 7.96 0.28
CA ARG A 153 -4.85 7.93 0.72
C ARG A 153 -5.46 6.52 0.66
N TYR A 154 -5.30 5.85 -0.48
CA TYR A 154 -5.96 4.57 -0.73
C TYR A 154 -5.23 3.40 -0.08
N PHE A 155 -3.92 3.33 -0.25
CA PHE A 155 -3.12 2.20 0.25
C PHE A 155 -2.67 2.39 1.69
N SER A 156 -2.17 3.57 2.07
CA SER A 156 -1.73 3.82 3.46
C SER A 156 -2.87 4.17 4.39
N GLY A 157 -4.01 4.68 3.85
CA GLY A 157 -5.15 5.13 4.65
C GLY A 157 -4.93 6.45 5.36
N LEU A 158 -3.98 7.28 4.90
CA LEU A 158 -3.73 8.59 5.48
C LEU A 158 -4.92 9.54 5.27
N THR A 159 -5.13 10.44 6.21
CA THR A 159 -6.14 11.51 6.09
C THR A 159 -5.72 12.54 5.04
N ILE A 160 -6.62 13.46 4.68
CA ILE A 160 -6.29 14.58 3.78
C ILE A 160 -5.18 15.44 4.39
N GLU A 161 -5.26 15.68 5.69
CA GLU A 161 -4.33 16.50 6.46
C GLU A 161 -2.94 15.86 6.53
N GLU A 162 -2.86 14.57 6.87
CA GLU A 162 -1.61 13.82 6.88
C GLU A 162 -0.97 13.75 5.48
N THR A 163 -1.79 13.56 4.43
CA THR A 163 -1.31 13.56 3.04
C THR A 163 -0.77 14.93 2.63
N ALA A 164 -1.46 16.01 3.04
CA ALA A 164 -1.03 17.38 2.78
C ALA A 164 0.32 17.69 3.44
N GLU A 165 0.50 17.22 4.68
CA GLU A 165 1.77 17.35 5.41
C GLU A 165 2.91 16.62 4.71
N VAL A 166 2.71 15.34 4.33
CA VAL A 166 3.73 14.53 3.62
C VAL A 166 4.15 15.17 2.30
N LEU A 167 3.17 15.64 1.52
CA LEU A 167 3.42 16.22 0.19
C LEU A 167 3.76 17.72 0.22
N ARG A 168 3.64 18.37 1.40
CA ARG A 168 3.86 19.81 1.59
C ARG A 168 2.98 20.66 0.67
N ILE A 169 1.71 20.31 0.56
CA ILE A 169 0.69 21.02 -0.21
C ILE A 169 -0.54 21.30 0.66
N SER A 170 -1.49 22.11 0.15
CA SER A 170 -2.70 22.41 0.93
C SER A 170 -3.66 21.22 0.99
N PRO A 171 -4.44 21.06 2.09
CA PRO A 171 -5.52 20.06 2.18
C PRO A 171 -6.56 20.20 1.05
N ALA A 172 -6.83 21.42 0.60
CA ALA A 172 -7.73 21.71 -0.53
C ALA A 172 -7.19 21.09 -1.84
N THR A 173 -5.88 21.23 -2.08
CA THR A 173 -5.20 20.63 -3.24
C THR A 173 -5.30 19.11 -3.18
N VAL A 174 -5.01 18.50 -2.02
CA VAL A 174 -5.16 17.03 -1.84
C VAL A 174 -6.58 16.58 -2.15
N LYS A 175 -7.60 17.28 -1.64
CA LYS A 175 -9.00 16.95 -1.88
C LYS A 175 -9.38 17.03 -3.36
N SER A 176 -8.95 18.07 -4.05
CA SER A 176 -9.19 18.26 -5.49
C SER A 176 -8.53 17.15 -6.30
N ASP A 177 -7.21 16.96 -6.13
CA ASP A 177 -6.43 15.98 -6.88
C ASP A 177 -6.90 14.54 -6.60
N TRP A 178 -7.27 14.24 -5.36
CA TRP A 178 -7.86 12.95 -4.99
C TRP A 178 -9.15 12.65 -5.76
N ASN A 179 -10.04 13.64 -5.94
CA ASN A 179 -11.28 13.45 -6.67
C ASN A 179 -11.03 13.23 -8.17
N VAL A 180 -10.10 13.98 -8.75
CA VAL A 180 -9.70 13.83 -10.16
C VAL A 180 -9.06 12.46 -10.38
N ALA A 181 -8.08 12.09 -9.56
CA ALA A 181 -7.39 10.81 -9.64
C ALA A 181 -8.34 9.61 -9.54
N LYS A 182 -9.30 9.65 -8.60
CA LYS A 182 -10.32 8.58 -8.46
C LYS A 182 -11.20 8.46 -9.70
N ALA A 183 -11.63 9.57 -10.28
CA ALA A 183 -12.46 9.55 -11.48
C ALA A 183 -11.69 8.98 -12.67
N TRP A 184 -10.43 9.39 -12.82
CA TRP A 184 -9.54 8.90 -13.87
C TRP A 184 -9.27 7.40 -13.73
N LEU A 185 -8.88 6.93 -12.55
CA LEU A 185 -8.60 5.51 -12.28
C LEU A 185 -9.83 4.62 -12.52
N ARG A 186 -11.03 5.07 -12.10
CA ARG A 186 -12.26 4.33 -12.38
C ARG A 186 -12.48 4.13 -13.87
N ARG A 187 -12.30 5.17 -14.66
CA ARG A 187 -12.43 5.10 -16.12
C ARG A 187 -11.40 4.14 -16.70
N GLU A 188 -10.15 4.26 -16.30
CA GLU A 188 -9.04 3.48 -16.82
C GLU A 188 -9.22 1.98 -16.53
N ILE A 189 -9.56 1.61 -15.29
CA ILE A 189 -9.78 0.20 -14.90
C ILE A 189 -11.03 -0.39 -15.57
N THR A 190 -12.07 0.44 -15.83
CA THR A 190 -13.30 -0.05 -16.49
C THR A 190 -13.11 -0.23 -18.00
N GLN A 191 -12.19 0.51 -18.61
CA GLN A 191 -11.88 0.45 -20.05
C GLN A 191 -10.77 -0.55 -20.39
N ALA A 192 -10.05 -1.08 -19.40
CA ALA A 192 -9.10 -2.17 -19.63
C ALA A 192 -9.84 -3.41 -20.11
N PRO A 193 -9.40 -4.05 -21.22
CA PRO A 193 -10.06 -5.19 -21.86
C PRO A 193 -10.06 -6.45 -21.00
#